data_ab7949c1d236dfea5b7bb83944a62d00
#
_entry.id   ab7949c1d236dfea5b7bb83944a62d00
#
_cell.length_a   1.000
_cell.length_b   1.000
_cell.length_c   1.000
_cell.angle_alpha   90.00
_cell.angle_beta   90.00
_cell.angle_gamma   90.00
#
_symmetry.space_group_name_H-M   'P 1'
#
loop_
_entity.id
_entity.type
_entity.pdbx_description
1 polymer ?
#
loop_
_entity_poly.entity_id
_entity_poly.type
_entity_poly.pdbx_seq_one_letter_code
_entity_poly.pdbx_strand_id
1 'polypeptide(L)'
;MNIQYSPIWRYNYAKWFQEMQYNGKILSETERKEFISVIDEAIAQHTEGLPLMKDILDGSKDLHDEYHEIEYTVVSVMLFVLMTILDSLVASKYFIMADGDYDRRFMRGKLMVILNEGFKRLYGFDEKTHKKSEWDRLIPLLRHFPEEINCQYRDLTFHLEKHARSSSWWKEERNLETHMDTEKLYISRQEEIIESKVMMDTMKLFNTLQAVDHFLTNVHACLRNYLVGKYRRGELKNE
;
A
#
# COMPACT_ATOMS: atom_id res chain seq x y z
N MET A 1 6.64 22.60 -8.02
CA MET A 1 6.41 21.54 -9.01
C MET A 1 5.14 20.82 -8.60
N ASN A 2 4.04 21.00 -9.33
CA ASN A 2 2.81 20.25 -9.05
C ASN A 2 3.01 18.83 -9.58
N ILE A 3 3.28 17.89 -8.72
CA ILE A 3 3.19 16.48 -9.05
C ILE A 3 1.69 16.17 -9.12
N GLN A 4 1.12 16.33 -10.31
CA GLN A 4 -0.22 15.86 -10.61
C GLN A 4 -0.14 14.34 -10.73
N TYR A 5 -0.42 13.62 -9.64
CA TYR A 5 -0.69 12.19 -9.74
C TYR A 5 -1.89 12.00 -10.65
N SER A 6 -1.66 11.37 -11.78
CA SER A 6 -2.66 11.17 -12.83
C SER A 6 -3.89 10.43 -12.27
N PRO A 7 -5.10 10.93 -12.50
CA PRO A 7 -6.34 10.27 -12.07
C PRO A 7 -6.65 8.96 -12.81
N ILE A 8 -5.78 8.51 -13.70
CA ILE A 8 -5.95 7.31 -14.54
C ILE A 8 -6.23 6.06 -13.69
N TRP A 9 -5.68 5.98 -12.50
CA TRP A 9 -5.83 4.86 -11.56
C TRP A 9 -7.25 4.64 -11.07
N ARG A 10 -7.98 5.71 -10.78
CA ARG A 10 -9.33 5.62 -10.22
C ARG A 10 -10.36 5.12 -11.24
N TYR A 11 -10.11 5.34 -12.53
CA TYR A 11 -11.15 5.15 -13.54
C TYR A 11 -11.13 3.76 -14.17
N ASN A 12 -9.97 3.22 -14.48
CA ASN A 12 -9.88 1.97 -15.24
C ASN A 12 -9.95 0.72 -14.35
N TYR A 13 -9.32 0.74 -13.19
CA TYR A 13 -9.34 -0.40 -12.27
C TYR A 13 -10.72 -0.65 -11.68
N ALA A 14 -11.36 0.38 -11.12
CA ALA A 14 -12.68 0.24 -10.52
C ALA A 14 -13.75 -0.18 -11.53
N LYS A 15 -13.71 0.39 -12.75
CA LYS A 15 -14.65 0.03 -13.81
C LYS A 15 -14.41 -1.38 -14.31
N TRP A 16 -13.16 -1.73 -14.58
CA TRP A 16 -12.78 -3.04 -15.08
C TRP A 16 -13.08 -4.15 -14.05
N PHE A 17 -12.83 -3.91 -12.75
CA PHE A 17 -13.22 -4.81 -11.67
C PHE A 17 -14.73 -4.89 -11.43
N GLN A 18 -15.46 -3.80 -11.63
CA GLN A 18 -16.93 -3.84 -11.60
C GLN A 18 -17.52 -4.66 -12.74
N GLU A 19 -16.90 -4.64 -13.92
CA GLU A 19 -17.30 -5.44 -15.06
C GLU A 19 -16.89 -6.92 -14.92
N MET A 20 -15.80 -7.23 -14.21
CA MET A 20 -15.42 -8.59 -13.81
C MET A 20 -16.27 -9.16 -12.67
N GLN A 21 -17.16 -8.35 -12.10
CA GLN A 21 -17.98 -8.79 -10.97
C GLN A 21 -18.79 -10.05 -11.30
N TYR A 22 -18.50 -11.09 -10.55
CA TYR A 22 -19.39 -12.19 -10.17
C TYR A 22 -19.57 -13.40 -11.08
N ASN A 23 -18.89 -13.55 -12.17
CA ASN A 23 -19.13 -14.71 -13.03
C ASN A 23 -18.17 -15.89 -12.89
N GLY A 24 -17.25 -15.86 -11.93
CA GLY A 24 -16.26 -16.95 -11.75
C GLY A 24 -15.36 -17.13 -12.99
N LYS A 25 -15.26 -16.14 -13.84
CA LYS A 25 -14.53 -16.25 -15.10
C LYS A 25 -13.03 -16.24 -14.84
N ILE A 26 -12.38 -17.22 -15.39
CA ILE A 26 -10.96 -17.16 -15.75
C ILE A 26 -10.80 -16.02 -16.74
N LEU A 27 -9.82 -15.12 -16.50
CA LEU A 27 -9.52 -14.03 -17.42
C LEU A 27 -9.23 -14.57 -18.82
N SER A 28 -9.82 -13.97 -19.84
CA SER A 28 -9.44 -14.23 -21.23
C SER A 28 -8.00 -13.77 -21.47
N GLU A 29 -7.36 -14.30 -22.52
CA GLU A 29 -5.99 -13.90 -22.86
C GLU A 29 -5.86 -12.40 -23.15
N THR A 30 -6.86 -11.79 -23.76
CA THR A 30 -6.91 -10.35 -24.02
C THR A 30 -6.99 -9.56 -22.73
N GLU A 31 -7.88 -9.94 -21.79
CA GLU A 31 -8.00 -9.30 -20.47
C GLU A 31 -6.71 -9.42 -19.65
N ARG A 32 -6.03 -10.59 -19.73
CA ARG A 32 -4.72 -10.78 -19.08
C ARG A 32 -3.67 -9.81 -19.62
N LYS A 33 -3.56 -9.66 -20.95
CA LYS A 33 -2.60 -8.74 -21.58
C LYS A 33 -2.87 -7.29 -21.21
N GLU A 34 -4.13 -6.86 -21.25
CA GLU A 34 -4.53 -5.51 -20.85
C GLU A 34 -4.19 -5.26 -19.39
N PHE A 35 -4.48 -6.21 -18.52
CA PHE A 35 -4.21 -6.10 -17.10
C PHE A 35 -2.72 -6.00 -16.78
N ILE A 36 -1.90 -6.85 -17.43
CA ILE A 36 -0.45 -6.81 -17.30
C ILE A 36 0.10 -5.46 -17.77
N SER A 37 -0.40 -4.92 -18.88
CA SER A 37 0.02 -3.61 -19.38
C SER A 37 -0.24 -2.50 -18.38
N VAL A 38 -1.41 -2.51 -17.75
CA VAL A 38 -1.78 -1.53 -16.71
C VAL A 38 -0.91 -1.69 -15.47
N ILE A 39 -0.63 -2.92 -15.04
CA ILE A 39 0.27 -3.16 -13.91
C ILE A 39 1.70 -2.67 -14.21
N ASP A 40 2.21 -2.91 -15.42
CA ASP A 40 3.55 -2.48 -15.81
C ASP A 40 3.69 -0.96 -15.85
N GLU A 41 2.68 -0.27 -16.35
CA GLU A 41 2.62 1.19 -16.30
C GLU A 41 2.64 1.69 -14.85
N ALA A 42 1.88 1.03 -13.99
CA ALA A 42 1.86 1.32 -12.56
C ALA A 42 3.20 1.14 -11.88
N ILE A 43 3.82 0.02 -12.11
CA ILE A 43 5.15 -0.26 -11.55
C ILE A 43 6.13 0.83 -12.00
N ALA A 44 6.12 1.19 -13.29
CA ALA A 44 7.00 2.23 -13.81
C ALA A 44 6.76 3.58 -13.10
N GLN A 45 5.51 4.04 -13.02
CA GLN A 45 5.16 5.31 -12.38
C GLN A 45 5.55 5.35 -10.89
N HIS A 46 5.29 4.28 -10.13
CA HIS A 46 5.64 4.25 -8.72
C HIS A 46 7.16 4.15 -8.49
N THR A 47 7.87 3.47 -9.38
CA THR A 47 9.33 3.33 -9.30
C THR A 47 10.04 4.67 -9.51
N GLU A 48 9.50 5.57 -10.34
CA GLU A 48 10.07 6.91 -10.58
C GLU A 48 10.18 7.76 -9.31
N GLY A 49 9.31 7.55 -8.32
CA GLY A 49 9.33 8.28 -7.05
C GLY A 49 10.38 7.81 -6.05
N LEU A 50 10.89 6.58 -6.19
CA LEU A 50 11.79 5.98 -5.20
C LEU A 50 13.10 6.74 -4.98
N PRO A 51 13.86 7.19 -6.03
CA PRO A 51 15.07 7.94 -5.84
C PRO A 51 14.87 9.24 -5.06
N LEU A 52 13.80 9.98 -5.38
CA LEU A 52 13.47 11.22 -4.68
C LEU A 52 13.15 10.98 -3.19
N MET A 53 12.37 9.94 -2.87
CA MET A 53 12.10 9.58 -1.47
C MET A 53 13.37 9.21 -0.71
N LYS A 54 14.28 8.48 -1.37
CA LYS A 54 15.58 8.14 -0.79
C LYS A 54 16.39 9.39 -0.49
N ASP A 55 16.50 10.32 -1.43
CA ASP A 55 17.26 11.56 -1.26
C ASP A 55 16.70 12.41 -0.10
N ILE A 56 15.36 12.46 0.05
CA ILE A 56 14.72 13.15 1.17
C ILE A 56 15.06 12.46 2.50
N LEU A 57 15.00 11.12 2.55
CA LEU A 57 15.34 10.37 3.76
C LEU A 57 16.79 10.55 4.17
N ASP A 58 17.71 10.47 3.22
CA ASP A 58 19.15 10.66 3.48
C ASP A 58 19.40 12.09 3.97
N GLY A 59 18.80 13.11 3.34
CA GLY A 59 18.93 14.50 3.76
C GLY A 59 18.31 14.80 5.14
N SER A 60 17.15 14.23 5.44
CA SER A 60 16.47 14.45 6.73
C SER A 60 17.14 13.71 7.89
N LYS A 61 17.88 12.64 7.63
CA LYS A 61 18.56 11.84 8.65
C LYS A 61 19.73 12.58 9.31
N ASP A 62 20.40 13.42 8.56
CA ASP A 62 21.59 14.15 9.01
C ASP A 62 21.26 15.46 9.76
N LEU A 63 20.00 15.89 9.69
CA LEU A 63 19.49 17.11 10.28
C LEU A 63 18.69 16.76 11.55
N HIS A 64 19.19 17.16 12.71
CA HIS A 64 18.66 16.78 14.04
C HIS A 64 17.68 17.82 14.62
N ASP A 65 16.79 18.37 13.81
CA ASP A 65 15.72 19.25 14.29
C ASP A 65 14.35 18.58 14.20
N GLU A 66 13.38 19.11 14.96
CA GLU A 66 12.02 18.57 15.08
C GLU A 66 11.33 18.36 13.71
N TYR A 67 11.58 19.26 12.74
CA TYR A 67 10.90 19.19 11.45
C TYR A 67 11.49 18.12 10.54
N HIS A 68 12.79 17.94 10.54
CA HIS A 68 13.43 16.88 9.79
C HIS A 68 13.14 15.50 10.39
N GLU A 69 12.98 15.39 11.72
CA GLU A 69 12.50 14.16 12.35
C GLU A 69 11.04 13.82 11.93
N ILE A 70 10.17 14.83 11.84
CA ILE A 70 8.81 14.65 11.31
C ILE A 70 8.86 14.24 9.85
N GLU A 71 9.64 14.92 9.02
CA GLU A 71 9.80 14.62 7.60
C GLU A 71 10.34 13.20 7.39
N TYR A 72 11.39 12.83 8.11
CA TYR A 72 11.95 11.48 8.08
C TYR A 72 10.88 10.42 8.41
N THR A 73 10.08 10.64 9.44
CA THR A 73 9.02 9.71 9.82
C THR A 73 7.96 9.59 8.74
N VAL A 74 7.45 10.71 8.24
CA VAL A 74 6.41 10.73 7.19
C VAL A 74 6.91 10.04 5.92
N VAL A 75 8.12 10.40 5.44
CA VAL A 75 8.67 9.83 4.20
C VAL A 75 9.05 8.35 4.38
N SER A 76 9.47 7.94 5.59
CA SER A 76 9.69 6.51 5.89
C SER A 76 8.39 5.70 5.76
N VAL A 77 7.27 6.21 6.26
CA VAL A 77 5.96 5.56 6.12
C VAL A 77 5.51 5.57 4.66
N MET A 78 5.70 6.69 3.94
CA MET A 78 5.42 6.77 2.49
C MET A 78 6.19 5.72 1.71
N LEU A 79 7.49 5.60 1.96
CA LEU A 79 8.34 4.62 1.28
C LEU A 79 7.89 3.19 1.58
N PHE A 80 7.53 2.89 2.83
CA PHE A 80 7.00 1.59 3.19
C PHE A 80 5.69 1.27 2.44
N VAL A 81 4.76 2.23 2.38
CA VAL A 81 3.49 2.06 1.65
C VAL A 81 3.76 1.84 0.16
N LEU A 82 4.63 2.65 -0.44
CA LEU A 82 5.02 2.54 -1.84
C LEU A 82 5.65 1.18 -2.17
N MET A 83 6.58 0.70 -1.34
CA MET A 83 7.18 -0.62 -1.52
C MET A 83 6.14 -1.75 -1.42
N THR A 84 5.19 -1.64 -0.48
CA THR A 84 4.10 -2.63 -0.35
C THR A 84 3.19 -2.63 -1.58
N ILE A 85 2.90 -1.45 -2.15
CA ILE A 85 2.17 -1.32 -3.41
C ILE A 85 2.93 -2.00 -4.54
N LEU A 86 4.22 -1.70 -4.71
CA LEU A 86 5.05 -2.28 -5.77
C LEU A 86 5.15 -3.80 -5.67
N ASP A 87 5.42 -4.33 -4.48
CA ASP A 87 5.49 -5.77 -4.25
C ASP A 87 4.15 -6.45 -4.58
N SER A 88 3.03 -5.82 -4.21
CA SER A 88 1.69 -6.31 -4.52
C SER A 88 1.39 -6.30 -6.03
N LEU A 89 1.82 -5.27 -6.75
CA LEU A 89 1.68 -5.17 -8.20
C LEU A 89 2.49 -6.26 -8.91
N VAL A 90 3.75 -6.43 -8.51
CA VAL A 90 4.63 -7.47 -9.08
C VAL A 90 4.05 -8.86 -8.82
N ALA A 91 3.62 -9.16 -7.60
CA ALA A 91 3.01 -10.45 -7.26
C ALA A 91 1.71 -10.69 -8.02
N SER A 92 0.86 -9.65 -8.19
CA SER A 92 -0.37 -9.72 -8.99
C SER A 92 -0.08 -9.99 -10.46
N LYS A 93 0.95 -9.36 -11.03
CA LYS A 93 1.39 -9.62 -12.41
C LYS A 93 1.77 -11.09 -12.59
N TYR A 94 2.61 -11.62 -11.71
CA TYR A 94 3.02 -13.03 -11.82
C TYR A 94 1.87 -14.00 -11.57
N PHE A 95 0.91 -13.67 -10.68
CA PHE A 95 -0.30 -14.45 -10.52
C PHE A 95 -1.12 -14.56 -11.82
N ILE A 96 -1.28 -13.44 -12.52
CA ILE A 96 -2.02 -13.39 -13.79
C ILE A 96 -1.28 -14.11 -14.92
N MET A 97 0.06 -14.03 -14.93
CA MET A 97 0.91 -14.67 -15.93
C MET A 97 1.08 -16.18 -15.74
N ALA A 98 0.75 -16.70 -14.57
CA ALA A 98 0.94 -18.12 -14.27
C ALA A 98 0.06 -19.01 -15.17
N ASP A 99 0.67 -19.92 -15.91
CA ASP A 99 -0.03 -20.78 -16.86
C ASP A 99 -0.60 -22.06 -16.21
N GLY A 100 0.07 -22.58 -15.19
CA GLY A 100 -0.31 -23.79 -14.49
C GLY A 100 -1.13 -23.53 -13.22
N ASP A 101 -2.02 -24.46 -12.87
CA ASP A 101 -2.80 -24.37 -11.63
C ASP A 101 -1.92 -24.30 -10.38
N TYR A 102 -0.82 -25.07 -10.37
CA TYR A 102 0.12 -25.06 -9.26
C TYR A 102 0.82 -23.70 -9.14
N ASP A 103 1.27 -23.13 -10.25
CA ASP A 103 1.94 -21.83 -10.28
C ASP A 103 1.01 -20.71 -9.80
N ARG A 104 -0.26 -20.72 -10.25
CA ARG A 104 -1.26 -19.76 -9.78
C ARG A 104 -1.50 -19.86 -8.27
N ARG A 105 -1.62 -21.08 -7.75
CA ARG A 105 -1.81 -21.30 -6.30
C ARG A 105 -0.59 -20.84 -5.51
N PHE A 106 0.60 -21.11 -6.01
CA PHE A 106 1.83 -20.64 -5.39
C PHE A 106 1.89 -19.10 -5.38
N MET A 107 1.61 -18.46 -6.50
CA MET A 107 1.62 -17.01 -6.59
C MET A 107 0.50 -16.34 -5.77
N ARG A 108 -0.69 -16.96 -5.69
CA ARG A 108 -1.73 -16.54 -4.75
C ARG A 108 -1.20 -16.53 -3.32
N GLY A 109 -0.57 -17.61 -2.88
CA GLY A 109 0.00 -17.69 -1.54
C GLY A 109 1.01 -16.56 -1.27
N LYS A 110 1.91 -16.29 -2.23
CA LYS A 110 2.88 -15.18 -2.10
C LYS A 110 2.20 -13.82 -2.03
N LEU A 111 1.22 -13.58 -2.88
CA LEU A 111 0.44 -12.35 -2.85
C LEU A 111 -0.27 -12.15 -1.50
N MET A 112 -0.90 -13.20 -0.96
CA MET A 112 -1.55 -13.14 0.35
C MET A 112 -0.56 -12.85 1.48
N VAL A 113 0.66 -13.39 1.44
CA VAL A 113 1.71 -13.07 2.42
C VAL A 113 2.09 -11.59 2.33
N ILE A 114 2.36 -11.06 1.14
CA ILE A 114 2.72 -9.66 0.93
C ILE A 114 1.62 -8.72 1.46
N LEU A 115 0.37 -8.99 1.09
CA LEU A 115 -0.77 -8.17 1.50
C LEU A 115 -0.97 -8.21 3.03
N ASN A 116 -0.87 -9.39 3.64
CA ASN A 116 -1.04 -9.53 5.09
C ASN A 116 0.09 -8.88 5.89
N GLU A 117 1.34 -9.14 5.54
CA GLU A 117 2.48 -8.55 6.25
C GLU A 117 2.54 -7.04 6.03
N GLY A 118 2.24 -6.58 4.81
CA GLY A 118 2.13 -5.16 4.49
C GLY A 118 1.06 -4.48 5.35
N PHE A 119 -0.16 -5.02 5.38
CA PHE A 119 -1.24 -4.46 6.20
C PHE A 119 -0.96 -4.54 7.70
N LYS A 120 -0.43 -5.66 8.17
CA LYS A 120 -0.06 -5.85 9.57
C LYS A 120 0.98 -4.81 10.02
N ARG A 121 1.97 -4.53 9.19
CA ARG A 121 2.97 -3.51 9.47
C ARG A 121 2.41 -2.10 9.35
N LEU A 122 1.53 -1.86 8.37
CA LEU A 122 0.89 -0.56 8.21
C LEU A 122 0.01 -0.20 9.39
N TYR A 123 -0.93 -1.09 9.76
CA TYR A 123 -1.99 -0.78 10.74
C TYR A 123 -2.07 -1.78 11.90
N GLY A 124 -1.76 -3.06 11.66
CA GLY A 124 -1.98 -4.16 12.59
C GLY A 124 -3.37 -4.77 12.48
N PHE A 125 -3.56 -5.91 13.17
CA PHE A 125 -4.83 -6.63 13.20
C PHE A 125 -5.49 -6.64 14.58
N ASP A 126 -4.74 -6.25 15.60
CA ASP A 126 -5.16 -6.19 16.99
C ASP A 126 -4.41 -5.06 17.71
N GLU A 127 -4.80 -4.75 18.94
CA GLU A 127 -4.22 -3.64 19.71
C GLU A 127 -2.70 -3.77 19.88
N LYS A 128 -2.19 -4.98 20.07
CA LYS A 128 -0.76 -5.24 20.26
C LYS A 128 0.05 -4.97 19.00
N THR A 129 -0.46 -5.37 17.84
CA THR A 129 0.19 -5.14 16.56
C THR A 129 -0.01 -3.71 16.08
N HIS A 130 -1.16 -3.08 16.39
CA HIS A 130 -1.43 -1.69 16.06
C HIS A 130 -0.43 -0.73 16.73
N LYS A 131 -0.16 -0.86 18.01
CA LYS A 131 0.84 -0.04 18.75
C LYS A 131 2.26 -0.10 18.20
N LYS A 132 2.54 -1.00 17.27
CA LYS A 132 3.84 -1.17 16.60
C LYS A 132 3.76 -0.88 15.10
N SER A 133 2.63 -0.36 14.65
CA SER A 133 2.37 -0.11 13.23
C SER A 133 3.01 1.18 12.74
N GLU A 134 3.21 1.28 11.45
CA GLU A 134 3.66 2.53 10.81
C GLU A 134 2.59 3.63 10.96
N TRP A 135 1.31 3.27 11.04
CA TRP A 135 0.20 4.21 11.24
C TRP A 135 0.23 4.86 12.63
N ASP A 136 0.52 4.07 13.67
CA ASP A 136 0.63 4.56 15.05
C ASP A 136 1.77 5.57 15.22
N ARG A 137 2.86 5.43 14.46
CA ARG A 137 3.98 6.37 14.44
C ARG A 137 3.60 7.79 14.00
N LEU A 138 2.49 7.95 13.30
CA LEU A 138 2.01 9.26 12.84
C LEU A 138 1.26 10.03 13.95
N ILE A 139 0.72 9.36 14.98
CA ILE A 139 -0.08 9.99 16.03
C ILE A 139 0.62 11.17 16.70
N PRO A 140 1.89 11.05 17.16
CA PRO A 140 2.57 12.16 17.82
C PRO A 140 2.77 13.37 16.90
N LEU A 141 2.76 13.15 15.58
CA LEU A 141 3.00 14.18 14.58
C LEU A 141 1.76 15.02 14.27
N LEU A 142 0.56 14.47 14.52
CA LEU A 142 -0.73 15.11 14.16
C LEU A 142 -0.89 16.50 14.78
N ARG A 143 -0.31 16.75 15.97
CA ARG A 143 -0.32 18.06 16.64
C ARG A 143 0.33 19.19 15.83
N HIS A 144 1.17 18.86 14.86
CA HIS A 144 1.89 19.82 14.02
C HIS A 144 1.14 20.16 12.72
N PHE A 145 0.02 19.50 12.47
CA PHE A 145 -0.73 19.64 11.22
C PHE A 145 -2.09 20.31 11.46
N PRO A 146 -2.66 20.96 10.42
CA PRO A 146 -3.97 21.57 10.51
C PRO A 146 -5.09 20.52 10.71
N GLU A 147 -6.26 20.99 11.16
CA GLU A 147 -7.40 20.12 11.48
C GLU A 147 -7.90 19.31 10.29
N GLU A 148 -7.75 19.82 9.07
CA GLU A 148 -8.10 19.09 7.84
C GLU A 148 -7.30 17.80 7.67
N ILE A 149 -6.01 17.84 8.00
CA ILE A 149 -5.15 16.64 8.00
C ILE A 149 -5.56 15.68 9.12
N ASN A 150 -5.89 16.22 10.30
CA ASN A 150 -6.34 15.41 11.44
C ASN A 150 -7.69 14.73 11.15
N CYS A 151 -8.60 15.40 10.45
CA CYS A 151 -9.85 14.80 9.97
C CYS A 151 -9.58 13.65 8.99
N GLN A 152 -8.72 13.86 7.98
CA GLN A 152 -8.35 12.82 7.03
C GLN A 152 -7.72 11.61 7.72
N TYR A 153 -6.86 11.83 8.71
CA TYR A 153 -6.26 10.76 9.52
C TYR A 153 -7.34 9.93 10.22
N ARG A 154 -8.32 10.58 10.89
CA ARG A 154 -9.41 9.88 11.59
C ARG A 154 -10.29 9.07 10.63
N ASP A 155 -10.63 9.64 9.48
CA ASP A 155 -11.44 8.96 8.47
C ASP A 155 -10.72 7.72 7.92
N LEU A 156 -9.44 7.85 7.59
CA LEU A 156 -8.63 6.71 7.14
C LEU A 156 -8.45 5.67 8.24
N THR A 157 -8.24 6.09 9.49
CA THR A 157 -8.16 5.18 10.63
C THR A 157 -9.41 4.31 10.75
N PHE A 158 -10.59 4.91 10.60
CA PHE A 158 -11.85 4.16 10.60
C PHE A 158 -11.91 3.11 9.47
N HIS A 159 -11.45 3.47 8.26
CA HIS A 159 -11.41 2.53 7.14
C HIS A 159 -10.39 1.40 7.35
N LEU A 160 -9.22 1.71 7.88
CA LEU A 160 -8.19 0.73 8.22
C LEU A 160 -8.68 -0.25 9.30
N GLU A 161 -9.35 0.26 10.35
CA GLU A 161 -9.93 -0.57 11.40
C GLU A 161 -11.01 -1.52 10.85
N LYS A 162 -11.90 -1.00 10.01
CA LYS A 162 -12.91 -1.82 9.34
C LYS A 162 -12.28 -2.91 8.48
N HIS A 163 -11.22 -2.59 7.76
CA HIS A 163 -10.47 -3.55 6.95
C HIS A 163 -9.81 -4.62 7.84
N ALA A 164 -9.16 -4.23 8.95
CA ALA A 164 -8.55 -5.15 9.90
C ALA A 164 -9.54 -6.19 10.45
N ARG A 165 -10.78 -5.76 10.72
CA ARG A 165 -11.84 -6.65 11.21
C ARG A 165 -12.35 -7.61 10.14
N SER A 166 -12.37 -7.20 8.87
CA SER A 166 -12.91 -8.00 7.75
C SER A 166 -11.92 -8.97 7.12
N SER A 167 -10.62 -8.88 7.45
CA SER A 167 -9.53 -9.60 6.78
C SER A 167 -9.09 -10.91 7.47
N SER A 168 -9.99 -11.54 8.25
CA SER A 168 -9.64 -12.77 9.01
C SER A 168 -9.14 -13.92 8.13
N TRP A 169 -9.74 -14.10 6.95
CA TRP A 169 -9.35 -15.17 6.03
C TRP A 169 -7.94 -15.00 5.44
N TRP A 170 -7.45 -13.78 5.28
CA TRP A 170 -6.06 -13.56 4.85
C TRP A 170 -5.03 -14.02 5.89
N LYS A 171 -5.39 -13.94 7.17
CA LYS A 171 -4.53 -14.44 8.25
C LYS A 171 -4.36 -15.95 8.17
N GLU A 172 -5.43 -16.68 7.86
CA GLU A 172 -5.41 -18.13 7.70
C GLU A 172 -4.55 -18.53 6.51
N GLU A 173 -4.79 -17.96 5.34
CA GLU A 173 -4.00 -18.17 4.12
C GLU A 173 -2.51 -17.88 4.35
N ARG A 174 -2.19 -16.72 4.92
CA ARG A 174 -0.82 -16.35 5.24
C ARG A 174 -0.17 -17.32 6.22
N ASN A 175 -0.90 -17.78 7.24
CA ASN A 175 -0.36 -18.73 8.21
C ASN A 175 -0.03 -20.07 7.56
N LEU A 176 -0.84 -20.54 6.62
CA LEU A 176 -0.54 -21.75 5.85
C LEU A 176 0.76 -21.60 5.05
N GLU A 177 0.96 -20.47 4.39
CA GLU A 177 2.15 -20.20 3.56
C GLU A 177 3.43 -19.96 4.40
N THR A 178 3.31 -19.35 5.57
CA THR A 178 4.48 -18.99 6.41
C THR A 178 4.90 -20.08 7.39
N HIS A 179 3.97 -20.87 7.90
CA HIS A 179 4.25 -21.92 8.88
C HIS A 179 4.35 -23.32 8.28
N MET A 180 4.12 -23.44 6.96
CA MET A 180 4.28 -24.66 6.18
C MET A 180 3.64 -25.90 6.84
N ASP A 181 2.39 -25.74 7.34
CA ASP A 181 1.58 -26.89 7.73
C ASP A 181 1.29 -27.71 6.47
N THR A 182 2.10 -28.73 6.24
CA THR A 182 2.19 -29.46 4.98
C THR A 182 0.84 -30.07 4.57
N GLU A 183 0.08 -30.58 5.52
CA GLU A 183 -1.22 -31.20 5.23
C GLU A 183 -2.25 -30.15 4.82
N LYS A 184 -2.39 -29.09 5.59
CA LYS A 184 -3.32 -27.99 5.28
C LYS A 184 -2.92 -27.24 4.03
N LEU A 185 -1.61 -27.03 3.83
CA LEU A 185 -1.09 -26.41 2.62
C LEU A 185 -1.41 -27.26 1.39
N TYR A 186 -1.25 -28.60 1.49
CA TYR A 186 -1.61 -29.51 0.41
C TYR A 186 -3.12 -29.42 0.09
N ILE A 187 -3.97 -29.44 1.11
CA ILE A 187 -5.43 -29.31 0.94
C ILE A 187 -5.78 -27.96 0.28
N SER A 188 -5.23 -26.85 0.79
CA SER A 188 -5.43 -25.52 0.21
C SER A 188 -4.97 -25.45 -1.26
N ARG A 189 -3.91 -26.19 -1.63
CA ARG A 189 -3.44 -26.28 -3.01
C ARG A 189 -4.34 -27.12 -3.93
N GLN A 190 -5.31 -27.86 -3.39
CA GLN A 190 -6.33 -28.59 -4.16
C GLN A 190 -7.62 -27.79 -4.35
N GLU A 191 -7.82 -26.70 -3.60
CA GLU A 191 -8.99 -25.84 -3.77
C GLU A 191 -9.01 -25.12 -5.12
N GLU A 192 -10.19 -24.94 -5.66
CA GLU A 192 -10.37 -24.18 -6.90
C GLU A 192 -10.00 -22.71 -6.70
N ILE A 193 -9.18 -22.17 -7.60
CA ILE A 193 -8.83 -20.75 -7.58
C ILE A 193 -9.88 -19.98 -8.36
N ILE A 194 -10.53 -19.07 -7.66
CA ILE A 194 -11.39 -18.06 -8.29
C ILE A 194 -10.53 -16.81 -8.50
N GLU A 195 -9.93 -16.67 -9.70
CA GLU A 195 -9.02 -15.57 -10.04
C GLU A 195 -9.62 -14.20 -9.75
N SER A 196 -10.87 -14.00 -10.10
CA SER A 196 -11.59 -12.73 -9.86
C SER A 196 -11.67 -12.39 -8.37
N LYS A 197 -11.87 -13.39 -7.49
CA LYS A 197 -11.91 -13.16 -6.05
C LYS A 197 -10.56 -12.74 -5.51
N VAL A 198 -9.48 -13.41 -5.91
CA VAL A 198 -8.10 -13.05 -5.50
C VAL A 198 -7.79 -11.62 -5.92
N MET A 199 -8.13 -11.26 -7.15
CA MET A 199 -7.89 -9.92 -7.66
C MET A 199 -8.75 -8.86 -6.96
N MET A 200 -10.04 -9.13 -6.69
CA MET A 200 -10.89 -8.20 -5.94
C MET A 200 -10.37 -7.93 -4.52
N ASP A 201 -9.93 -8.96 -3.82
CA ASP A 201 -9.43 -8.80 -2.46
C ASP A 201 -8.09 -8.05 -2.45
N THR A 202 -7.22 -8.31 -3.43
CA THR A 202 -6.01 -7.54 -3.69
C THR A 202 -6.32 -6.07 -3.94
N MET A 203 -7.32 -5.77 -4.76
CA MET A 203 -7.71 -4.40 -5.09
C MET A 203 -8.30 -3.64 -3.90
N LYS A 204 -9.05 -4.30 -3.03
CA LYS A 204 -9.55 -3.64 -1.81
C LYS A 204 -8.41 -3.11 -0.96
N LEU A 205 -7.37 -3.92 -0.75
CA LEU A 205 -6.21 -3.48 -0.01
C LEU A 205 -5.41 -2.43 -0.79
N PHE A 206 -5.23 -2.64 -2.09
CA PHE A 206 -4.53 -1.69 -2.95
C PHE A 206 -5.16 -0.30 -2.90
N ASN A 207 -6.49 -0.19 -3.02
CA ASN A 207 -7.21 1.08 -2.87
C ASN A 207 -7.00 1.71 -1.49
N THR A 208 -6.94 0.88 -0.44
CA THR A 208 -6.64 1.36 0.91
C THR A 208 -5.22 1.92 1.01
N LEU A 209 -4.23 1.21 0.46
CA LEU A 209 -2.83 1.67 0.41
C LEU A 209 -2.69 2.96 -0.41
N GLN A 210 -3.39 3.08 -1.53
CA GLN A 210 -3.40 4.31 -2.33
C GLN A 210 -4.01 5.49 -1.57
N ALA A 211 -5.09 5.27 -0.82
CA ALA A 211 -5.69 6.31 0.01
C ALA A 211 -4.72 6.77 1.11
N VAL A 212 -3.98 5.84 1.71
CA VAL A 212 -2.92 6.14 2.69
C VAL A 212 -1.78 6.90 2.03
N ASP A 213 -1.30 6.48 0.87
CA ASP A 213 -0.24 7.18 0.11
C ASP A 213 -0.64 8.62 -0.23
N HIS A 214 -1.88 8.81 -0.71
CA HIS A 214 -2.41 10.15 -0.97
C HIS A 214 -2.47 11.02 0.28
N PHE A 215 -2.93 10.48 1.40
CA PHE A 215 -2.93 11.18 2.69
C PHE A 215 -1.52 11.60 3.10
N LEU A 216 -0.55 10.67 3.05
CA LEU A 216 0.84 10.95 3.40
C LEU A 216 1.48 12.00 2.48
N THR A 217 1.14 11.99 1.20
CA THR A 217 1.53 13.03 0.24
C THR A 217 1.00 14.41 0.66
N ASN A 218 -0.25 14.50 1.12
CA ASN A 218 -0.82 15.75 1.64
C ASN A 218 -0.11 16.20 2.92
N VAL A 219 0.18 15.28 3.83
CA VAL A 219 0.94 15.54 5.06
C VAL A 219 2.32 16.10 4.73
N HIS A 220 3.04 15.45 3.83
CA HIS A 220 4.37 15.90 3.39
C HIS A 220 4.33 17.26 2.70
N ALA A 221 3.33 17.52 1.85
CA ALA A 221 3.14 18.82 1.21
C ALA A 221 2.87 19.93 2.23
N CYS A 222 2.05 19.68 3.26
CA CYS A 222 1.81 20.61 4.35
C CYS A 222 3.10 20.92 5.12
N LEU A 223 3.88 19.91 5.44
CA LEU A 223 5.16 20.07 6.13
C LEU A 223 6.14 20.92 5.30
N ARG A 224 6.29 20.62 4.02
CA ARG A 224 7.16 21.38 3.11
C ARG A 224 6.73 22.84 2.99
N ASN A 225 5.45 23.12 2.86
CA ASN A 225 4.94 24.50 2.84
C ASN A 225 5.23 25.25 4.15
N TYR A 226 5.14 24.59 5.28
CA TYR A 226 5.47 25.14 6.58
C TYR A 226 6.99 25.46 6.68
N LEU A 227 7.87 24.54 6.28
CA LEU A 227 9.31 24.73 6.24
C LEU A 227 9.72 25.89 5.33
N VAL A 228 9.17 25.94 4.10
CA VAL A 228 9.40 27.07 3.17
C VAL A 228 8.93 28.39 3.77
N GLY A 229 7.81 28.40 4.49
CA GLY A 229 7.31 29.57 5.21
C GLY A 229 8.27 30.06 6.28
N LYS A 230 8.81 29.14 7.09
CA LYS A 230 9.82 29.46 8.13
C LYS A 230 11.13 29.98 7.51
N TYR A 231 11.60 29.34 6.46
CA TYR A 231 12.80 29.79 5.74
C TYR A 231 12.64 31.23 5.23
N ARG A 232 11.52 31.54 4.59
CA ARG A 232 11.22 32.89 4.08
C ARG A 232 11.15 33.97 5.17
N ARG A 233 10.80 33.59 6.41
CA ARG A 233 10.79 34.50 7.57
C ARG A 233 12.14 34.58 8.28
N GLY A 234 13.15 33.85 7.81
CA GLY A 234 14.48 33.83 8.43
C GLY A 234 14.52 33.10 9.79
N GLU A 235 13.49 32.27 10.08
CA GLU A 235 13.37 31.48 11.30
C GLU A 235 14.21 30.18 11.22
N LEU A 236 14.53 29.74 10.04
CA LEU A 236 15.48 28.65 9.76
C LEU A 236 16.74 29.27 9.15
N LYS A 237 17.86 29.09 9.82
CA LYS A 237 19.18 29.44 9.25
C LYS A 237 19.62 28.29 8.35
N ASN A 238 20.21 28.63 7.19
CA ASN A 238 21.06 27.69 6.46
C ASN A 238 22.30 27.42 7.33
N GLU A 239 22.37 26.25 7.94
CA GLU A 239 23.63 25.74 8.46
C GLU A 239 24.43 25.06 7.37
#